data_ca47da19bd8b1896f4564dea85bb9950
#
_entry.id   ca47da19bd8b1896f4564dea85bb9950
#
_cell.length_a   1.000
_cell.length_b   1.000
_cell.length_c   1.000
_cell.angle_alpha   90.00
_cell.angle_beta   90.00
_cell.angle_gamma   90.00
#
_symmetry.space_group_name_H-M   'P 1'
#
loop_
_entity.id
_entity.type
_entity.pdbx_description
1 polymer ?
#
loop_
_entity_poly.entity_id
_entity_poly.type
_entity_poly.pdbx_seq_one_letter_code
_entity_poly.pdbx_strand_id
1 'polypeptide(L)'
;CPLGPWIEVPEPGRAPVFSPDDAAVRARVDGRLVQEGHTADMIRAVPELVSYISTIFTLLPGDVILTGTPAGVGEIRAGQRVEVEVEGIGSFSNPVVRR
;
A
#
# COMPACT_ATOMS: atom_id res chain seq x y z
N CYS A 1 1.21 2.80 -11.87
CA CYS A 1 1.08 2.75 -10.42
C CYS A 1 2.45 3.00 -9.80
N PRO A 2 2.66 4.08 -9.02
CA PRO A 2 3.91 4.31 -8.29
C PRO A 2 4.10 3.23 -7.21
N LEU A 3 5.34 2.77 -7.04
CA LEU A 3 5.76 1.85 -5.99
C LEU A 3 6.86 2.53 -5.18
N GLY A 4 6.85 2.40 -3.87
CA GLY A 4 7.87 3.00 -3.02
C GLY A 4 7.30 3.55 -1.71
N PRO A 5 8.11 4.27 -0.93
CA PRO A 5 9.46 4.77 -1.23
C PRO A 5 10.52 3.66 -1.33
N TRP A 6 10.34 2.54 -0.63
CA TRP A 6 11.18 1.33 -0.68
C TRP A 6 10.31 0.08 -0.45
N ILE A 7 10.91 -1.07 -0.56
CA ILE A 7 10.29 -2.37 -0.27
C ILE A 7 10.96 -2.90 1.00
N GLU A 8 10.15 -3.16 2.03
CA GLU A 8 10.63 -3.79 3.25
C GLU A 8 10.78 -5.30 3.03
N VAL A 9 11.95 -5.82 3.29
CA VAL A 9 12.25 -7.26 3.17
C VAL A 9 12.68 -7.77 4.53
N PRO A 10 11.97 -8.76 5.11
CA PRO A 10 12.35 -9.34 6.40
C PRO A 10 13.74 -9.97 6.33
N GLU A 11 14.62 -9.64 7.27
CA GLU A 11 15.92 -10.31 7.42
C GLU A 11 15.74 -11.66 8.11
N PRO A 12 16.35 -12.75 7.60
CA PRO A 12 16.33 -14.05 8.26
C PRO A 12 16.87 -13.96 9.68
N GLY A 13 16.09 -14.42 10.67
CA GLY A 13 16.48 -14.43 12.09
C GLY A 13 16.30 -13.10 12.84
N ARG A 14 15.78 -12.07 12.21
CA ARG A 14 15.41 -10.80 12.84
C ARG A 14 13.89 -10.66 12.91
N ALA A 15 13.38 -10.13 14.01
CA ALA A 15 11.97 -9.80 14.11
C ALA A 15 11.61 -8.77 13.02
N PRO A 16 10.49 -8.94 12.28
CA PRO A 16 10.09 -7.98 11.26
C PRO A 16 9.83 -6.61 11.93
N VAL A 17 10.33 -5.55 11.31
CA VAL A 17 10.10 -4.16 11.75
C VAL A 17 8.67 -3.72 11.39
N PHE A 18 8.06 -4.40 10.45
CA PHE A 18 6.75 -4.10 9.90
C PHE A 18 5.87 -5.35 9.87
N SER A 19 4.61 -5.21 10.29
CA SER A 19 3.58 -6.25 10.12
C SER A 19 2.61 -5.82 9.02
N PRO A 20 2.49 -6.56 7.93
CA PRO A 20 1.56 -6.22 6.86
C PRO A 20 0.08 -6.27 7.28
N ASP A 21 -0.22 -6.97 8.36
CA ASP A 21 -1.59 -7.12 8.88
C ASP A 21 -1.90 -6.16 10.04
N ASP A 22 -0.96 -5.29 10.42
CA ASP A 22 -1.10 -4.35 11.55
C ASP A 22 -0.39 -3.02 11.24
N ALA A 23 -0.91 -2.27 10.27
CA ALA A 23 -0.36 -0.99 9.86
C ALA A 23 -1.45 -0.01 9.42
N ALA A 24 -1.31 1.24 9.81
CA ALA A 24 -2.13 2.32 9.28
C ALA A 24 -1.67 2.70 7.86
N VAL A 25 -2.64 2.96 7.00
CA VAL A 25 -2.44 3.40 5.62
C VAL A 25 -3.18 4.71 5.40
N ARG A 26 -2.49 5.72 4.86
CA ARG A 26 -3.06 7.05 4.63
C ARG A 26 -2.76 7.55 3.24
N ALA A 27 -3.71 8.29 2.67
CA ALA A 27 -3.50 9.05 1.44
C ALA A 27 -3.89 10.52 1.64
N ARG A 28 -3.05 11.41 1.11
CA ARG A 28 -3.30 12.86 1.12
C ARG A 28 -3.26 13.41 -0.29
N VAL A 29 -4.12 14.39 -0.55
CA VAL A 29 -4.09 15.17 -1.79
C VAL A 29 -3.85 16.63 -1.40
N ASP A 30 -2.76 17.22 -1.90
CA ASP A 30 -2.29 18.57 -1.55
C ASP A 30 -2.20 18.78 -0.03
N GLY A 31 -1.70 17.77 0.70
CA GLY A 31 -1.54 17.75 2.15
C GLY A 31 -2.82 17.46 2.95
N ARG A 32 -3.99 17.40 2.29
CA ARG A 32 -5.26 17.09 2.95
C ARG A 32 -5.47 15.59 2.99
N LEU A 33 -5.71 15.02 4.18
CA LEU A 33 -6.06 13.63 4.36
C LEU A 33 -7.39 13.32 3.63
N VAL A 34 -7.37 12.36 2.71
CA VAL A 34 -8.52 11.93 1.91
C VAL A 34 -8.90 10.48 2.13
N GLN A 35 -7.92 9.64 2.48
CA GLN A 35 -8.16 8.25 2.86
C GLN A 35 -7.35 7.91 4.09
N GLU A 36 -7.96 7.17 5.00
CA GLU A 36 -7.31 6.54 6.14
C GLU A 36 -7.94 5.18 6.39
N GLY A 37 -7.10 4.21 6.68
CA GLY A 37 -7.52 2.84 7.00
C GLY A 37 -6.42 2.09 7.73
N HIS A 38 -6.75 0.90 8.17
CA HIS A 38 -5.82 0.02 8.85
C HIS A 38 -5.85 -1.36 8.17
N THR A 39 -4.70 -1.98 7.99
CA THR A 39 -4.63 -3.28 7.32
C THR A 39 -5.35 -4.39 8.08
N ALA A 40 -5.48 -4.28 9.40
CA ALA A 40 -6.28 -5.19 10.21
C ALA A 40 -7.78 -5.17 9.86
N ASP A 41 -8.28 -4.09 9.23
CA ASP A 41 -9.68 -3.98 8.79
C ASP A 41 -9.93 -4.58 7.40
N MET A 42 -8.91 -5.13 6.77
CA MET A 42 -9.05 -5.80 5.47
C MET A 42 -9.97 -7.01 5.58
N ILE A 43 -10.83 -7.22 4.58
CA ILE A 43 -11.75 -8.38 4.50
C ILE A 43 -10.97 -9.70 4.52
N ARG A 44 -9.78 -9.71 3.93
CA ARG A 44 -8.84 -10.84 3.90
C ARG A 44 -7.47 -10.35 4.31
N ALA A 45 -6.84 -11.06 5.22
CA ALA A 45 -5.47 -10.80 5.62
C ALA A 45 -4.47 -11.05 4.48
N VAL A 46 -3.32 -10.40 4.52
CA VAL A 46 -2.30 -10.53 3.46
C VAL A 46 -1.88 -11.98 3.21
N PRO A 47 -1.64 -12.84 4.23
CA PRO A 47 -1.31 -14.24 3.99
C PRO A 47 -2.43 -15.02 3.28
N GLU A 48 -3.70 -14.72 3.57
CA GLU A 48 -4.84 -15.34 2.90
C GLU A 48 -4.89 -14.97 1.42
N LEU A 49 -4.65 -13.68 1.09
CA LEU A 49 -4.60 -13.21 -0.29
C LEU A 49 -3.49 -13.90 -1.08
N VAL A 50 -2.28 -13.98 -0.52
CA VAL A 50 -1.16 -14.68 -1.15
C VAL A 50 -1.49 -16.16 -1.38
N SER A 51 -2.03 -16.84 -0.35
CA SER A 51 -2.44 -18.24 -0.45
C SER A 51 -3.48 -18.44 -1.55
N TYR A 52 -4.53 -17.63 -1.57
CA TYR A 52 -5.59 -17.73 -2.58
C TYR A 52 -5.07 -17.49 -4.00
N ILE A 53 -4.31 -16.42 -4.21
CA ILE A 53 -3.80 -16.06 -5.53
C ILE A 53 -2.85 -17.13 -6.06
N SER A 54 -2.03 -17.73 -5.20
CA SER A 54 -1.10 -18.79 -5.56
C SER A 54 -1.79 -20.08 -6.04
N THR A 55 -3.06 -20.27 -5.73
CA THR A 55 -3.85 -21.40 -6.28
C THR A 55 -4.26 -21.17 -7.74
N ILE A 56 -4.27 -19.92 -8.21
CA ILE A 56 -4.71 -19.53 -9.55
C ILE A 56 -3.52 -19.19 -10.45
N PHE A 57 -2.52 -18.49 -9.89
CA PHE A 57 -1.33 -18.04 -10.61
C PHE A 57 -0.08 -18.52 -9.89
N THR A 58 0.96 -18.87 -10.65
CA THR A 58 2.30 -19.08 -10.08
C THR A 58 2.87 -17.70 -9.72
N LEU A 59 3.04 -17.44 -8.42
CA LEU A 59 3.67 -16.21 -7.93
C LEU A 59 5.19 -16.34 -8.05
N LEU A 60 5.83 -15.33 -8.62
CA LEU A 60 7.27 -15.24 -8.81
C LEU A 60 7.86 -14.07 -8.01
N PRO A 61 9.15 -14.11 -7.67
CA PRO A 61 9.83 -12.97 -7.09
C PRO A 61 9.68 -11.72 -7.96
N GLY A 62 9.21 -10.62 -7.37
CA GLY A 62 8.93 -9.36 -8.07
C GLY A 62 7.46 -9.16 -8.44
N ASP A 63 6.61 -10.17 -8.27
CA ASP A 63 5.16 -9.99 -8.44
C ASP A 63 4.59 -9.03 -7.39
N VAL A 64 3.62 -8.22 -7.81
CA VAL A 64 2.97 -7.22 -6.97
C VAL A 64 1.48 -7.53 -6.84
N ILE A 65 1.01 -7.64 -5.62
CA ILE A 65 -0.41 -7.82 -5.30
C ILE A 65 -0.99 -6.49 -4.83
N LEU A 66 -2.00 -6.00 -5.54
CA LEU A 66 -2.76 -4.83 -5.13
C LEU A 66 -3.91 -5.26 -4.22
N THR A 67 -3.82 -4.93 -2.94
CA THR A 67 -4.74 -5.41 -1.90
C THR A 67 -6.02 -4.59 -1.76
N GLY A 68 -6.18 -3.55 -2.57
CA GLY A 68 -7.32 -2.64 -2.48
C GLY A 68 -7.00 -1.32 -1.78
N THR A 69 -8.03 -0.58 -1.46
CA THR A 69 -7.91 0.76 -0.87
C THR A 69 -9.05 1.00 0.14
N PRO A 70 -8.81 1.77 1.22
CA PRO A 70 -9.86 2.13 2.17
C PRO A 70 -10.87 3.12 1.56
N ALA A 71 -11.91 3.44 2.32
CA ALA A 71 -12.90 4.46 1.96
C ALA A 71 -12.24 5.83 1.68
N GLY A 72 -12.93 6.69 0.90
CA GLY A 72 -12.44 8.02 0.56
C GLY A 72 -11.85 8.14 -0.85
N VAL A 73 -12.12 7.16 -1.72
CA VAL A 73 -11.78 7.26 -3.15
C VAL A 73 -12.45 8.49 -3.75
N GLY A 74 -11.68 9.27 -4.48
CA GLY A 74 -12.16 10.51 -5.11
C GLY A 74 -11.37 10.88 -6.35
N GLU A 75 -11.82 11.94 -7.03
CA GLU A 75 -11.15 12.47 -8.21
C GLU A 75 -9.82 13.14 -7.82
N ILE A 76 -8.79 12.89 -8.61
CA ILE A 76 -7.52 13.62 -8.58
C ILE A 76 -7.35 14.40 -9.89
N ARG A 77 -6.79 15.62 -9.82
CA ARG A 77 -6.67 16.54 -10.94
C ARG A 77 -5.21 16.88 -11.24
N ALA A 78 -4.93 17.17 -12.51
CA ALA A 78 -3.62 17.64 -12.93
C ALA A 78 -3.20 18.88 -12.11
N GLY A 79 -1.95 18.92 -11.68
CA GLY A 79 -1.40 19.94 -10.80
C GLY A 79 -1.45 19.61 -9.31
N GLN A 80 -2.26 18.65 -8.91
CA GLN A 80 -2.29 18.18 -7.53
C GLN A 80 -1.09 17.28 -7.21
N ARG A 81 -0.84 17.07 -5.93
CA ARG A 81 0.16 16.13 -5.40
C ARG A 81 -0.53 15.10 -4.53
N VAL A 82 -0.33 13.83 -4.88
CA VAL A 82 -0.82 12.69 -4.08
C VAL A 82 0.32 12.15 -3.26
N GLU A 83 0.12 12.05 -1.95
CA GLU A 83 1.02 11.41 -1.00
C GLU A 83 0.36 10.15 -0.46
N VAL A 84 1.12 9.07 -0.35
CA VAL A 84 0.72 7.84 0.34
C VAL A 84 1.71 7.54 1.45
N GLU A 85 1.17 7.05 2.56
CA GLU A 85 1.92 6.70 3.77
C GLU A 85 1.49 5.32 4.24
N VAL A 86 2.46 4.52 4.61
CA VAL A 86 2.25 3.25 5.33
C VAL A 86 3.07 3.31 6.61
N GLU A 87 2.40 3.15 7.74
CA GLU A 87 3.04 3.16 9.06
C GLU A 87 4.12 2.07 9.14
N GLY A 88 5.27 2.42 9.71
CA GLY A 88 6.43 1.53 9.80
C GLY A 88 7.28 1.45 8.52
N ILE A 89 6.76 1.85 7.36
CA ILE A 89 7.51 1.91 6.11
C ILE A 89 7.91 3.36 5.79
N GLY A 90 6.94 4.26 5.70
CA GLY A 90 7.19 5.66 5.37
C GLY A 90 6.18 6.23 4.39
N SER A 91 6.52 7.36 3.79
CA SER A 91 5.67 8.05 2.83
C SER A 91 6.43 8.45 1.56
N PHE A 92 5.69 8.60 0.48
CA PHE A 92 6.19 9.22 -0.74
C PHE A 92 5.08 9.96 -1.47
N SER A 93 5.45 10.89 -2.34
CA SER A 93 4.46 11.68 -3.06
C SER A 93 4.78 11.80 -4.55
N ASN A 94 3.73 11.89 -5.36
CA ASN A 94 3.81 12.02 -6.81
C ASN A 94 2.95 13.18 -7.30
N PRO A 95 3.42 13.98 -8.25
CA PRO A 95 2.59 14.97 -8.92
C PRO A 95 1.61 14.28 -9.87
N VAL A 96 0.40 14.83 -9.96
CA VAL A 96 -0.58 14.42 -10.97
C VAL A 96 -0.38 15.24 -12.22
N VAL A 97 -0.09 14.59 -13.33
CA VAL A 97 0.10 15.23 -14.64
C VAL A 97 -0.91 14.71 -15.64
N ARG A 98 -1.34 15.59 -16.55
CA ARG A 98 -2.16 15.19 -17.70
C ARG A 98 -1.22 14.71 -18.82
N ARG A 99 -1.49 13.54 -19.35
CA ARG A 99 -0.88 13.06 -20.59
C ARG A 99 -1.69 13.46 -21.80
#